data_7c2c990bf94e28c96ab2b7e280e724d0
#
_entry.id   7c2c990bf94e28c96ab2b7e280e724d0
#
_cell.length_a   1.000
_cell.length_b   1.000
_cell.length_c   1.000
_cell.angle_alpha   90.00
_cell.angle_beta   90.00
_cell.angle_gamma   90.00
#
_symmetry.space_group_name_H-M   'P 1'
#
loop_
_entity.id
_entity.type
_entity.pdbx_description
1 polymer ?
#
loop_
_entity_poly.entity_id
_entity_poly.type
_entity_poly.pdbx_seq_one_letter_code
_entity_poly.pdbx_strand_id
1 'polypeptide(L)'
;MDGTLAAVRVVSRVGGSSMKLFAISDLHVAYPDNRQALLGMRPRPEDWLVLGGDLGETEDHVRFVLDTLGPRFARLVWVPGNHELYVYPTSPPAEPRGVERYLRYVELCRAAGVLTPEDEYPIWEGEGGPHVIAPLFLLYDYSFRPDDVPVAEAVDWAADAGIVAADEVLLDPHPYPGRSDWCRARVALTADRLSRAPALPKVLVNHFPLRRDLVRIPRIPRFSIWCGTRATEDWHLRFGARVVVHGHLHVRRTAWVDGVRFEEVSFGYPRERRPGRSIDDYIRQILPHPGPEA
;
A
#
# COMPACT_ATOMS: atom_id res chain seq x y z
N MET A 1 -5.95 -67.22 0.36
CA MET A 1 -5.13 -65.97 0.64
C MET A 1 -5.82 -64.81 -0.01
N ASP A 2 -6.77 -64.21 0.72
CA ASP A 2 -7.53 -63.08 0.25
C ASP A 2 -6.80 -61.77 0.57
N GLY A 3 -6.35 -61.07 -0.48
CA GLY A 3 -5.72 -59.78 -0.37
C GLY A 3 -6.73 -58.66 -0.57
N THR A 4 -7.29 -58.19 0.52
CA THR A 4 -8.19 -57.02 0.49
C THR A 4 -7.40 -55.72 0.34
N LEU A 5 -7.44 -55.14 -0.86
CA LEU A 5 -6.92 -53.78 -1.13
C LEU A 5 -7.79 -52.74 -0.42
N ALA A 6 -7.23 -52.11 0.58
CA ALA A 6 -7.85 -50.95 1.24
C ALA A 6 -7.84 -49.76 0.26
N ALA A 7 -9.02 -49.34 -0.17
CA ALA A 7 -9.20 -48.11 -0.95
C ALA A 7 -8.91 -46.88 -0.07
N VAL A 8 -7.83 -46.16 -0.38
CA VAL A 8 -7.54 -44.86 0.21
C VAL A 8 -8.60 -43.88 -0.35
N ARG A 9 -9.56 -43.52 0.49
CA ARG A 9 -10.49 -42.42 0.22
C ARG A 9 -9.71 -41.10 0.22
N VAL A 10 -9.43 -40.61 -0.97
CA VAL A 10 -9.05 -39.20 -1.15
C VAL A 10 -10.30 -38.37 -0.81
N VAL A 11 -10.32 -37.82 0.39
CA VAL A 11 -11.33 -36.81 0.76
C VAL A 11 -10.94 -35.52 0.05
N SER A 12 -11.51 -35.30 -1.14
CA SER A 12 -11.49 -33.98 -1.77
C SER A 12 -12.26 -33.02 -0.85
N ARG A 13 -11.51 -32.13 -0.18
CA ARG A 13 -12.12 -30.95 0.45
C ARG A 13 -12.70 -30.06 -0.64
N VAL A 14 -13.94 -30.32 -1.05
CA VAL A 14 -14.79 -29.38 -1.77
C VAL A 14 -15.34 -28.41 -0.72
N GLY A 15 -14.50 -27.48 -0.32
CA GLY A 15 -14.87 -26.33 0.46
C GLY A 15 -13.92 -25.24 -0.02
N GLY A 16 -14.36 -24.43 -1.01
CA GLY A 16 -13.61 -23.23 -1.39
C GLY A 16 -13.34 -22.43 -0.13
N SER A 17 -12.07 -22.11 0.12
CA SER A 17 -11.66 -21.25 1.22
C SER A 17 -12.48 -19.96 1.14
N SER A 18 -13.24 -19.64 2.18
CA SER A 18 -13.95 -18.36 2.29
C SER A 18 -13.02 -17.18 2.51
N MET A 19 -11.70 -17.43 2.48
CA MET A 19 -10.64 -16.45 2.72
C MET A 19 -10.75 -15.29 1.75
N LYS A 20 -10.76 -14.08 2.30
CA LYS A 20 -10.79 -12.82 1.55
C LYS A 20 -9.48 -12.06 1.70
N LEU A 21 -9.20 -11.22 0.72
CA LEU A 21 -8.16 -10.21 0.80
C LEU A 21 -8.81 -8.84 0.96
N PHE A 22 -8.44 -8.13 2.01
CA PHE A 22 -8.87 -6.77 2.26
C PHE A 22 -7.69 -5.80 2.18
N ALA A 23 -8.00 -4.51 2.05
CA ALA A 23 -7.01 -3.44 2.11
C ALA A 23 -7.54 -2.20 2.85
N ILE A 24 -6.63 -1.50 3.50
CA ILE A 24 -6.81 -0.18 4.09
C ILE A 24 -5.47 0.54 4.10
N SER A 25 -5.46 1.86 4.02
CA SER A 25 -4.25 2.70 4.13
C SER A 25 -4.53 3.97 4.91
N ASP A 26 -3.51 4.78 5.12
CA ASP A 26 -3.62 6.13 5.71
C ASP A 26 -4.33 6.09 7.08
N LEU A 27 -3.90 5.16 7.92
CA LEU A 27 -4.47 4.99 9.27
C LEU A 27 -4.13 6.14 10.20
N HIS A 28 -2.97 6.79 10.00
CA HIS A 28 -2.54 7.97 10.76
C HIS A 28 -2.84 7.86 12.26
N VAL A 29 -2.36 6.80 12.91
CA VAL A 29 -2.66 6.52 14.32
C VAL A 29 -1.99 7.48 15.31
N ALA A 30 -1.25 8.48 14.83
CA ALA A 30 -0.87 9.65 15.61
C ALA A 30 -2.12 10.40 16.12
N TYR A 31 -3.23 10.36 15.38
CA TYR A 31 -4.51 10.93 15.80
C TYR A 31 -5.23 9.99 16.77
N PRO A 32 -5.56 10.43 18.00
CA PRO A 32 -6.24 9.61 18.98
C PRO A 32 -7.55 8.98 18.48
N ASP A 33 -8.34 9.73 17.70
CA ASP A 33 -9.60 9.24 17.13
C ASP A 33 -9.40 8.10 16.14
N ASN A 34 -8.30 8.12 15.34
CA ASN A 34 -7.97 7.04 14.42
C ASN A 34 -7.49 5.80 15.20
N ARG A 35 -6.70 6.03 16.26
CA ARG A 35 -6.26 4.97 17.16
C ARG A 35 -7.45 4.28 17.82
N GLN A 36 -8.41 5.05 18.33
CA GLN A 36 -9.63 4.51 18.92
C GLN A 36 -10.49 3.75 17.89
N ALA A 37 -10.61 4.28 16.68
CA ALA A 37 -11.33 3.60 15.61
C ALA A 37 -10.70 2.24 15.26
N LEU A 38 -9.35 2.17 15.20
CA LEU A 38 -8.62 0.94 14.91
C LEU A 38 -8.88 -0.15 15.96
N LEU A 39 -8.96 0.23 17.23
CA LEU A 39 -9.29 -0.71 18.32
C LEU A 39 -10.68 -1.33 18.13
N GLY A 40 -11.61 -0.64 17.48
CA GLY A 40 -12.97 -1.11 17.16
C GLY A 40 -13.09 -2.01 15.93
N MET A 41 -12.02 -2.24 15.17
CA MET A 41 -12.06 -3.08 13.96
C MET A 41 -12.40 -4.53 14.31
N ARG A 42 -13.38 -5.11 13.60
CA ARG A 42 -13.81 -6.49 13.83
C ARG A 42 -12.74 -7.50 13.39
N PRO A 43 -12.48 -8.57 14.17
CA PRO A 43 -11.60 -9.66 13.75
C PRO A 43 -12.12 -10.39 12.50
N ARG A 44 -11.18 -10.78 11.63
CA ARG A 44 -11.37 -11.63 10.45
C ARG A 44 -10.22 -12.65 10.36
N PRO A 45 -10.22 -13.65 11.26
CA PRO A 45 -9.06 -14.51 11.48
C PRO A 45 -8.71 -15.45 10.30
N GLU A 46 -9.58 -15.55 9.30
CA GLU A 46 -9.32 -16.34 8.09
C GLU A 46 -8.87 -15.47 6.91
N ASP A 47 -8.99 -14.14 7.03
CA ASP A 47 -8.76 -13.21 5.93
C ASP A 47 -7.36 -12.58 6.00
N TRP A 48 -6.90 -12.09 4.85
CA TRP A 48 -5.68 -11.29 4.76
C TRP A 48 -6.01 -9.81 4.73
N LEU A 49 -5.13 -8.99 5.30
CA LEU A 49 -5.23 -7.54 5.23
C LEU A 49 -3.94 -6.94 4.67
N VAL A 50 -4.12 -6.09 3.66
CA VAL A 50 -3.08 -5.21 3.12
C VAL A 50 -3.15 -3.86 3.85
N LEU A 51 -2.02 -3.43 4.39
CA LEU A 51 -1.77 -2.14 4.99
C LEU A 51 -1.03 -1.27 3.96
N GLY A 52 -1.76 -0.35 3.34
CA GLY A 52 -1.31 0.42 2.17
C GLY A 52 -0.45 1.65 2.48
N GLY A 53 0.23 1.68 3.63
CA GLY A 53 1.10 2.77 4.06
C GLY A 53 0.40 3.83 4.89
N ASP A 54 1.19 4.78 5.40
CA ASP A 54 0.76 5.86 6.29
C ASP A 54 0.02 5.34 7.52
N LEU A 55 0.58 4.31 8.16
CA LEU A 55 0.08 3.81 9.45
C LEU A 55 0.32 4.84 10.55
N GLY A 56 1.47 5.51 10.48
CA GLY A 56 1.89 6.56 11.39
C GLY A 56 3.33 6.99 11.13
N GLU A 57 3.90 7.77 12.05
CA GLU A 57 5.16 8.49 11.83
C GLU A 57 6.31 7.95 12.70
N THR A 58 6.01 7.06 13.63
CA THR A 58 6.98 6.52 14.59
C THR A 58 6.89 4.99 14.64
N GLU A 59 7.97 4.33 15.10
CA GLU A 59 7.94 2.89 15.34
C GLU A 59 6.81 2.48 16.30
N ASP A 60 6.55 3.26 17.34
CA ASP A 60 5.47 2.99 18.30
C ASP A 60 4.09 3.05 17.64
N HIS A 61 3.89 3.94 16.66
CA HIS A 61 2.66 3.98 15.88
C HIS A 61 2.49 2.70 15.06
N VAL A 62 3.54 2.29 14.36
CA VAL A 62 3.48 1.07 13.53
C VAL A 62 3.33 -0.17 14.41
N ARG A 63 4.09 -0.29 15.51
CA ARG A 63 3.91 -1.37 16.49
C ARG A 63 2.47 -1.46 16.98
N PHE A 64 1.89 -0.33 17.39
CA PHE A 64 0.50 -0.30 17.83
C PHE A 64 -0.47 -0.84 16.77
N VAL A 65 -0.28 -0.51 15.50
CA VAL A 65 -1.10 -1.04 14.40
C VAL A 65 -0.90 -2.54 14.25
N LEU A 66 0.35 -3.01 14.22
CA LEU A 66 0.67 -4.43 14.05
C LEU A 66 0.17 -5.27 15.23
N ASP A 67 0.37 -4.84 16.46
CA ASP A 67 -0.11 -5.52 17.68
C ASP A 67 -1.65 -5.57 17.73
N THR A 68 -2.31 -4.52 17.21
CA THR A 68 -3.78 -4.47 17.19
C THR A 68 -4.36 -5.38 16.10
N LEU A 69 -3.76 -5.41 14.92
CA LEU A 69 -4.31 -6.10 13.75
C LEU A 69 -3.78 -7.51 13.55
N GLY A 70 -2.55 -7.81 13.99
CA GLY A 70 -1.95 -9.14 13.87
C GLY A 70 -2.85 -10.27 14.38
N PRO A 71 -3.42 -10.16 15.59
CA PRO A 71 -4.32 -11.21 16.12
C PRO A 71 -5.68 -11.29 15.42
N ARG A 72 -6.02 -10.32 14.57
CA ARG A 72 -7.36 -10.20 13.95
C ARG A 72 -7.43 -10.74 12.53
N PHE A 73 -6.29 -10.97 11.87
CA PHE A 73 -6.21 -11.43 10.49
C PHE A 73 -5.27 -12.63 10.37
N ALA A 74 -5.53 -13.51 9.40
CA ALA A 74 -4.66 -14.66 9.13
C ALA A 74 -3.27 -14.21 8.66
N ARG A 75 -3.18 -13.09 7.94
CA ARG A 75 -1.93 -12.52 7.43
C ARG A 75 -2.05 -11.03 7.20
N LEU A 76 -0.98 -10.32 7.53
CA LEU A 76 -0.80 -8.92 7.19
C LEU A 76 0.26 -8.78 6.10
N VAL A 77 0.03 -7.84 5.19
CA VAL A 77 0.99 -7.40 4.17
C VAL A 77 1.10 -5.88 4.27
N TRP A 78 2.29 -5.34 4.35
CA TRP A 78 2.52 -3.91 4.51
C TRP A 78 3.33 -3.33 3.35
N VAL A 79 3.03 -2.10 2.97
CA VAL A 79 3.87 -1.22 2.16
C VAL A 79 4.07 0.10 2.89
N PRO A 80 5.23 0.78 2.76
CA PRO A 80 5.42 2.08 3.38
C PRO A 80 4.67 3.18 2.64
N GLY A 81 4.17 4.16 3.39
CA GLY A 81 3.83 5.47 2.87
C GLY A 81 4.97 6.47 3.12
N ASN A 82 4.70 7.75 2.88
CA ASN A 82 5.69 8.80 3.14
C ASN A 82 5.82 9.11 4.65
N HIS A 83 4.74 8.96 5.42
CA HIS A 83 4.76 9.26 6.85
C HIS A 83 5.67 8.32 7.66
N GLU A 84 5.80 7.05 7.30
CA GLU A 84 6.78 6.16 7.92
C GLU A 84 8.23 6.64 7.69
N LEU A 85 8.48 7.35 6.61
CA LEU A 85 9.83 7.81 6.23
C LEU A 85 10.21 9.18 6.82
N TYR A 86 9.28 9.85 7.51
CA TYR A 86 9.52 11.16 8.09
C TYR A 86 10.51 11.13 9.25
N VAL A 87 11.47 12.05 9.22
CA VAL A 87 12.37 12.35 10.31
C VAL A 87 12.22 13.83 10.67
N TYR A 88 11.76 14.07 11.88
CA TYR A 88 11.52 15.45 12.34
C TYR A 88 12.84 16.14 12.71
N PRO A 89 12.94 17.47 12.57
CA PRO A 89 14.12 18.24 13.02
C PRO A 89 14.42 18.06 14.51
N THR A 90 13.41 17.70 15.31
CA THR A 90 13.52 17.42 16.75
C THR A 90 13.92 15.98 17.06
N SER A 91 14.00 15.09 16.05
CA SER A 91 14.43 13.71 16.25
C SER A 91 15.89 13.64 16.70
N PRO A 92 16.28 12.64 17.51
CA PRO A 92 17.65 12.42 17.89
C PRO A 92 18.59 12.33 16.67
N PRO A 93 19.84 12.83 16.74
CA PRO A 93 20.78 12.75 15.63
C PRO A 93 21.07 11.31 15.15
N ALA A 94 20.90 10.31 16.02
CA ALA A 94 21.05 8.89 15.72
C ALA A 94 19.78 8.25 15.12
N GLU A 95 18.72 9.03 14.90
CA GLU A 95 17.48 8.50 14.27
C GLU A 95 17.79 8.07 12.84
N PRO A 96 17.44 6.82 12.45
CA PRO A 96 17.64 6.33 11.09
C PRO A 96 16.94 7.21 10.05
N ARG A 97 17.56 7.39 8.88
CA ARG A 97 17.06 8.24 7.79
C ARG A 97 17.02 7.49 6.47
N GLY A 98 16.17 7.92 5.57
CA GLY A 98 16.12 7.41 4.21
C GLY A 98 15.99 5.89 4.15
N VAL A 99 16.90 5.24 3.45
CA VAL A 99 16.91 3.78 3.27
C VAL A 99 17.05 3.03 4.59
N GLU A 100 17.88 3.53 5.51
CA GLU A 100 18.07 2.90 6.81
C GLU A 100 16.75 2.91 7.62
N ARG A 101 16.04 4.04 7.63
CA ARG A 101 14.72 4.15 8.26
C ARG A 101 13.72 3.19 7.63
N TYR A 102 13.65 3.13 6.32
CA TYR A 102 12.81 2.17 5.61
C TYR A 102 13.11 0.73 6.04
N LEU A 103 14.38 0.33 6.02
CA LEU A 103 14.78 -1.03 6.41
C LEU A 103 14.47 -1.32 7.88
N ARG A 104 14.55 -0.33 8.75
CA ARG A 104 14.15 -0.46 10.14
C ARG A 104 12.66 -0.81 10.28
N TYR A 105 11.77 -0.21 9.47
CA TYR A 105 10.36 -0.59 9.43
C TYR A 105 10.14 -1.97 8.80
N VAL A 106 10.93 -2.36 7.82
CA VAL A 106 10.90 -3.73 7.26
C VAL A 106 11.22 -4.75 8.35
N GLU A 107 12.27 -4.53 9.14
CA GLU A 107 12.63 -5.42 10.26
C GLU A 107 11.53 -5.49 11.32
N LEU A 108 10.93 -4.35 11.66
CA LEU A 108 9.82 -4.27 12.61
C LEU A 108 8.61 -5.07 12.12
N CYS A 109 8.23 -4.94 10.86
CA CYS A 109 7.15 -5.71 10.25
C CYS A 109 7.45 -7.22 10.24
N ARG A 110 8.66 -7.61 9.84
CA ARG A 110 9.09 -9.01 9.82
C ARG A 110 9.08 -9.65 11.21
N ALA A 111 9.52 -8.90 12.22
CA ALA A 111 9.48 -9.36 13.61
C ALA A 111 8.04 -9.63 14.09
N ALA A 112 7.06 -8.93 13.54
CA ALA A 112 5.63 -9.15 13.80
C ALA A 112 4.98 -10.17 12.84
N GLY A 113 5.74 -10.86 11.97
CA GLY A 113 5.23 -11.82 10.99
C GLY A 113 4.49 -11.19 9.80
N VAL A 114 4.70 -9.90 9.56
CA VAL A 114 4.07 -9.13 8.47
C VAL A 114 4.97 -9.10 7.26
N LEU A 115 4.40 -9.39 6.08
CA LEU A 115 5.11 -9.38 4.81
C LEU A 115 5.32 -7.95 4.31
N THR A 116 6.48 -7.71 3.69
CA THR A 116 6.97 -6.40 3.26
C THR A 116 7.34 -6.38 1.78
N PRO A 117 7.63 -5.22 1.19
CA PRO A 117 8.15 -5.14 -0.18
C PRO A 117 9.49 -5.86 -0.40
N GLU A 118 10.21 -6.21 0.65
CA GLU A 118 11.52 -6.90 0.56
C GLU A 118 11.41 -8.42 0.67
N ASP A 119 10.21 -8.96 0.93
CA ASP A 119 9.95 -10.39 1.00
C ASP A 119 9.56 -10.96 -0.36
N GLU A 120 9.59 -12.28 -0.53
CA GLU A 120 8.99 -12.92 -1.69
C GLU A 120 7.50 -12.58 -1.78
N TYR A 121 7.01 -12.35 -3.00
CA TYR A 121 5.59 -12.04 -3.19
C TYR A 121 4.74 -13.26 -2.86
N PRO A 122 3.87 -13.20 -1.84
CA PRO A 122 3.05 -14.33 -1.46
C PRO A 122 1.97 -14.62 -2.52
N ILE A 123 1.58 -15.90 -2.59
CA ILE A 123 0.43 -16.32 -3.38
C ILE A 123 -0.78 -16.41 -2.45
N TRP A 124 -1.83 -15.68 -2.77
CA TRP A 124 -3.13 -15.78 -2.13
C TRP A 124 -3.97 -16.82 -2.88
N GLU A 125 -4.58 -17.77 -2.15
CA GLU A 125 -5.26 -18.94 -2.72
C GLU A 125 -6.75 -19.00 -2.32
N GLY A 126 -7.40 -17.86 -2.14
CA GLY A 126 -8.81 -17.80 -1.81
C GLY A 126 -9.74 -17.97 -3.01
N GLU A 127 -11.01 -17.65 -2.82
CA GLU A 127 -12.04 -17.71 -3.84
C GLU A 127 -11.69 -16.83 -5.06
N GLY A 128 -11.83 -17.37 -6.25
CA GLY A 128 -11.44 -16.70 -7.51
C GLY A 128 -10.06 -17.12 -8.03
N GLY A 129 -9.37 -18.04 -7.34
CA GLY A 129 -8.12 -18.64 -7.76
C GLY A 129 -6.86 -17.89 -7.29
N PRO A 130 -5.67 -18.46 -7.56
CA PRO A 130 -4.43 -17.94 -7.04
C PRO A 130 -4.08 -16.59 -7.66
N HIS A 131 -3.66 -15.65 -6.78
CA HIS A 131 -3.13 -14.34 -7.16
C HIS A 131 -1.81 -14.07 -6.46
N VAL A 132 -0.85 -13.48 -7.16
CA VAL A 132 0.35 -12.93 -6.53
C VAL A 132 -0.03 -11.61 -5.86
N ILE A 133 0.21 -11.50 -4.57
CA ILE A 133 0.10 -10.22 -3.86
C ILE A 133 1.47 -9.58 -3.86
N ALA A 134 1.62 -8.47 -4.57
CA ALA A 134 2.88 -7.78 -4.76
C ALA A 134 2.90 -6.46 -3.96
N PRO A 135 3.36 -6.48 -2.69
CA PRO A 135 3.67 -5.24 -1.98
C PRO A 135 4.86 -4.56 -2.65
N LEU A 136 4.69 -3.29 -3.00
CA LEU A 136 5.68 -2.48 -3.67
C LEU A 136 6.16 -1.38 -2.73
N PHE A 137 7.37 -0.91 -2.96
CA PHE A 137 7.84 0.36 -2.42
C PHE A 137 8.34 1.22 -3.57
N LEU A 138 7.51 2.14 -3.98
CA LEU A 138 7.78 3.15 -4.97
C LEU A 138 7.49 4.51 -4.36
N LEU A 139 8.28 5.50 -4.76
CA LEU A 139 8.11 6.88 -4.34
C LEU A 139 7.54 7.72 -5.50
N TYR A 140 7.90 8.97 -5.52
CA TYR A 140 7.60 9.94 -6.57
C TYR A 140 8.90 10.59 -7.09
N ASP A 141 8.84 11.14 -8.29
CA ASP A 141 9.97 11.77 -8.96
C ASP A 141 9.61 13.12 -9.59
N TYR A 142 8.51 13.71 -9.13
CA TYR A 142 7.94 14.96 -9.63
C TYR A 142 7.45 14.88 -11.10
N SER A 143 7.45 13.69 -11.72
CA SER A 143 7.05 13.56 -13.14
C SER A 143 5.55 13.73 -13.37
N PHE A 144 4.70 13.74 -12.32
CA PHE A 144 3.27 14.03 -12.45
C PHE A 144 2.95 15.52 -12.60
N ARG A 145 3.97 16.37 -12.78
CA ARG A 145 3.82 17.77 -13.17
C ARG A 145 3.27 17.92 -14.60
N PRO A 146 2.79 19.11 -15.01
CA PRO A 146 2.55 19.44 -16.41
C PRO A 146 3.81 19.33 -17.27
N ASP A 147 3.64 19.04 -18.56
CA ASP A 147 4.79 18.80 -19.46
C ASP A 147 5.61 20.05 -19.74
N ASP A 148 4.99 21.22 -19.66
CA ASP A 148 5.59 22.54 -19.83
C ASP A 148 6.35 23.07 -18.62
N VAL A 149 6.27 22.38 -17.47
CA VAL A 149 7.02 22.71 -16.26
C VAL A 149 8.29 21.88 -16.21
N PRO A 150 9.50 22.45 -16.18
CA PRO A 150 10.76 21.70 -15.98
C PRO A 150 10.76 20.96 -14.65
N VAL A 151 11.37 19.76 -14.58
CA VAL A 151 11.43 18.99 -13.34
C VAL A 151 12.14 19.72 -12.20
N ALA A 152 13.16 20.49 -12.53
CA ALA A 152 13.90 21.29 -11.55
C ALA A 152 13.06 22.43 -10.92
N GLU A 153 12.00 22.84 -11.59
CA GLU A 153 11.11 23.93 -11.16
C GLU A 153 9.79 23.38 -10.55
N ALA A 154 9.62 22.06 -10.50
CA ALA A 154 8.35 21.44 -10.10
C ALA A 154 7.90 21.84 -8.69
N VAL A 155 8.82 21.90 -7.73
CA VAL A 155 8.53 22.28 -6.33
C VAL A 155 8.19 23.76 -6.24
N ASP A 156 8.94 24.64 -6.90
CA ASP A 156 8.66 26.08 -6.95
C ASP A 156 7.31 26.35 -7.64
N TRP A 157 7.05 25.65 -8.75
CA TRP A 157 5.75 25.71 -9.43
C TRP A 157 4.57 25.34 -8.50
N ALA A 158 4.73 24.36 -7.62
CA ALA A 158 3.70 24.03 -6.65
C ALA A 158 3.60 25.10 -5.56
N ALA A 159 4.73 25.60 -5.06
CA ALA A 159 4.81 26.65 -4.05
C ALA A 159 4.20 27.97 -4.51
N ASP A 160 4.30 28.33 -5.78
CA ASP A 160 3.65 29.53 -6.37
C ASP A 160 2.13 29.52 -6.22
N ALA A 161 1.51 28.35 -6.07
CA ALA A 161 0.09 28.19 -5.77
C ALA A 161 -0.19 28.00 -4.28
N GLY A 162 0.79 28.21 -3.40
CA GLY A 162 0.68 27.97 -1.96
C GLY A 162 0.63 26.49 -1.58
N ILE A 163 1.05 25.58 -2.47
CA ILE A 163 1.05 24.15 -2.24
C ILE A 163 2.46 23.68 -1.91
N VAL A 164 2.63 23.14 -0.69
CA VAL A 164 3.88 22.56 -0.20
C VAL A 164 3.60 21.19 0.42
N ALA A 165 4.56 20.27 0.32
CA ALA A 165 4.49 18.97 0.98
C ALA A 165 5.51 18.93 2.13
N ALA A 166 5.11 18.32 3.24
CA ALA A 166 5.99 18.07 4.37
C ALA A 166 7.19 17.18 3.98
N ASP A 167 7.02 16.36 2.97
CA ASP A 167 8.03 15.48 2.39
C ASP A 167 9.32 16.24 2.03
N GLU A 168 9.21 17.50 1.57
CA GLU A 168 10.38 18.30 1.18
C GLU A 168 11.33 18.57 2.36
N VAL A 169 10.79 18.55 3.57
CA VAL A 169 11.53 18.79 4.81
C VAL A 169 11.80 17.50 5.59
N LEU A 170 10.81 16.59 5.62
CA LEU A 170 10.80 15.45 6.53
C LEU A 170 11.26 14.13 5.91
N LEU A 171 11.13 13.97 4.57
CA LEU A 171 11.53 12.75 3.88
C LEU A 171 12.97 12.89 3.36
N ASP A 172 13.91 12.36 4.13
CA ASP A 172 15.33 12.32 3.78
C ASP A 172 15.59 11.18 2.77
N PRO A 173 16.19 11.41 1.61
CA PRO A 173 16.44 10.36 0.63
C PRO A 173 17.77 9.57 0.86
N HIS A 174 18.51 9.82 1.94
CA HIS A 174 19.83 9.18 2.17
C HIS A 174 19.81 7.65 1.95
N PRO A 175 20.80 7.05 1.25
CA PRO A 175 22.03 7.63 0.73
C PRO A 175 21.91 8.21 -0.70
N TYR A 176 20.72 8.30 -1.26
CA TYR A 176 20.52 8.85 -2.60
C TYR A 176 20.69 10.38 -2.59
N PRO A 177 21.14 10.97 -3.72
CA PRO A 177 21.27 12.43 -3.83
C PRO A 177 19.92 13.17 -3.71
N GLY A 178 18.83 12.51 -4.09
CA GLY A 178 17.49 13.09 -4.04
C GLY A 178 16.38 12.03 -4.05
N ARG A 179 15.16 12.46 -3.76
CA ARG A 179 13.96 11.57 -3.75
C ARG A 179 13.69 10.94 -5.10
N SER A 180 13.93 11.71 -6.20
CA SER A 180 13.81 11.18 -7.56
C SER A 180 14.82 10.07 -7.86
N ASP A 181 16.04 10.15 -7.30
CA ASP A 181 17.06 9.10 -7.46
C ASP A 181 16.66 7.83 -6.72
N TRP A 182 16.15 7.99 -5.50
CA TRP A 182 15.63 6.87 -4.74
C TRP A 182 14.41 6.24 -5.44
N CYS A 183 13.48 7.06 -5.94
CA CYS A 183 12.33 6.59 -6.72
C CYS A 183 12.81 5.76 -7.92
N ARG A 184 13.74 6.27 -8.74
CA ARG A 184 14.29 5.54 -9.91
C ARG A 184 14.91 4.21 -9.53
N ALA A 185 15.69 4.16 -8.44
CA ALA A 185 16.29 2.91 -7.95
C ALA A 185 15.20 1.90 -7.54
N ARG A 186 14.16 2.36 -6.84
CA ARG A 186 13.03 1.50 -6.43
C ARG A 186 12.22 1.02 -7.63
N VAL A 187 11.99 1.86 -8.63
CA VAL A 187 11.33 1.49 -9.90
C VAL A 187 12.09 0.38 -10.59
N ALA A 188 13.41 0.53 -10.76
CA ALA A 188 14.25 -0.48 -11.41
C ALA A 188 14.23 -1.83 -10.66
N LEU A 189 14.45 -1.80 -9.35
CA LEU A 189 14.43 -2.99 -8.51
C LEU A 189 13.07 -3.71 -8.56
N THR A 190 11.99 -2.94 -8.43
CA THR A 190 10.64 -3.49 -8.37
C THR A 190 10.21 -4.06 -9.73
N ALA A 191 10.56 -3.40 -10.84
CA ALA A 191 10.29 -3.92 -12.19
C ALA A 191 11.01 -5.25 -12.45
N ASP A 192 12.28 -5.38 -12.03
CA ASP A 192 13.04 -6.61 -12.12
C ASP A 192 12.39 -7.73 -11.28
N ARG A 193 11.97 -7.45 -10.06
CA ARG A 193 11.27 -8.42 -9.19
C ARG A 193 9.92 -8.86 -9.77
N LEU A 194 9.11 -7.92 -10.28
CA LEU A 194 7.82 -8.22 -10.90
C LEU A 194 7.97 -9.07 -12.17
N SER A 195 9.06 -8.85 -12.95
CA SER A 195 9.33 -9.64 -14.16
C SER A 195 9.66 -11.11 -13.85
N ARG A 196 10.18 -11.39 -12.65
CA ARG A 196 10.51 -12.74 -12.17
C ARG A 196 9.38 -13.39 -11.36
N ALA A 197 8.33 -12.64 -11.03
CA ALA A 197 7.20 -13.16 -10.28
C ALA A 197 6.42 -14.21 -11.08
N PRO A 198 5.74 -15.16 -10.42
CA PRO A 198 4.93 -16.18 -11.10
C PRO A 198 3.97 -15.59 -12.13
N ALA A 199 3.73 -16.30 -13.23
CA ALA A 199 2.80 -15.94 -14.31
C ALA A 199 1.33 -16.12 -13.88
N LEU A 200 0.97 -15.56 -12.73
CA LEU A 200 -0.37 -15.53 -12.16
C LEU A 200 -0.91 -14.09 -12.20
N PRO A 201 -2.25 -13.90 -12.15
CA PRO A 201 -2.84 -12.59 -11.94
C PRO A 201 -2.26 -11.93 -10.69
N LYS A 202 -2.06 -10.61 -10.73
CA LYS A 202 -1.41 -9.89 -9.64
C LYS A 202 -2.33 -8.86 -9.00
N VAL A 203 -2.17 -8.68 -7.69
CA VAL A 203 -2.61 -7.49 -6.95
C VAL A 203 -1.35 -6.67 -6.67
N LEU A 204 -1.20 -5.54 -7.35
CA LEU A 204 -0.11 -4.60 -7.09
C LEU A 204 -0.54 -3.65 -5.97
N VAL A 205 0.28 -3.51 -4.96
CA VAL A 205 0.01 -2.62 -3.82
C VAL A 205 1.14 -1.62 -3.70
N ASN A 206 0.85 -0.35 -3.80
CA ASN A 206 1.79 0.73 -3.53
C ASN A 206 1.05 1.84 -2.77
N HIS A 207 1.74 2.60 -1.94
CA HIS A 207 1.10 3.73 -1.26
C HIS A 207 0.68 4.82 -2.25
N PHE A 208 1.60 5.25 -3.10
CA PHE A 208 1.32 6.23 -4.15
C PHE A 208 0.60 5.60 -5.35
N PRO A 209 -0.33 6.31 -6.03
CA PRO A 209 -0.93 5.84 -7.28
C PRO A 209 0.13 5.51 -8.33
N LEU A 210 -0.07 4.44 -9.10
CA LEU A 210 0.82 4.07 -10.20
C LEU A 210 0.60 4.92 -11.47
N ARG A 211 -0.46 5.74 -11.51
CA ARG A 211 -0.87 6.49 -12.71
C ARG A 211 -1.28 7.92 -12.36
N ARG A 212 -0.83 8.88 -13.16
CA ARG A 212 -1.16 10.31 -12.99
C ARG A 212 -2.66 10.60 -13.16
N ASP A 213 -3.34 9.94 -14.08
CA ASP A 213 -4.76 10.19 -14.36
C ASP A 213 -5.69 9.76 -13.20
N LEU A 214 -5.18 9.00 -12.23
CA LEU A 214 -5.88 8.65 -11.00
C LEU A 214 -5.71 9.71 -9.90
N VAL A 215 -4.75 10.62 -10.02
CA VAL A 215 -4.53 11.70 -9.06
C VAL A 215 -5.59 12.79 -9.25
N ARG A 216 -6.71 12.65 -8.54
CA ARG A 216 -7.85 13.58 -8.61
C ARG A 216 -8.03 14.31 -7.31
N ILE A 217 -7.27 15.38 -7.13
CA ILE A 217 -7.22 16.25 -5.95
C ILE A 217 -7.52 17.70 -6.33
N PRO A 218 -8.76 18.03 -6.74
CA PRO A 218 -9.11 19.31 -7.37
C PRO A 218 -8.87 20.54 -6.48
N ARG A 219 -8.81 20.36 -5.16
CA ARG A 219 -8.53 21.47 -4.21
C ARG A 219 -7.06 21.87 -4.18
N ILE A 220 -6.16 20.94 -4.47
CA ILE A 220 -4.71 21.12 -4.40
C ILE A 220 -4.03 20.47 -5.63
N PRO A 221 -4.38 20.81 -6.87
CA PRO A 221 -3.98 20.05 -8.05
C PRO A 221 -2.46 19.98 -8.25
N ARG A 222 -1.72 20.99 -7.78
CA ARG A 222 -0.25 21.00 -7.90
C ARG A 222 0.43 20.05 -6.92
N PHE A 223 -0.29 19.52 -5.92
CA PHE A 223 0.22 18.46 -5.04
C PHE A 223 0.49 17.16 -5.80
N SER A 224 -0.01 17.02 -7.03
CA SER A 224 0.22 15.83 -7.88
C SER A 224 1.70 15.46 -8.04
N ILE A 225 2.62 16.41 -7.97
CA ILE A 225 4.07 16.15 -8.14
C ILE A 225 4.65 15.20 -7.08
N TRP A 226 4.00 15.09 -5.93
CA TRP A 226 4.36 14.17 -4.83
C TRP A 226 3.55 12.87 -4.82
N CYS A 227 2.80 12.56 -5.89
CA CYS A 227 1.85 11.46 -5.88
C CYS A 227 2.27 10.23 -6.71
N GLY A 228 3.51 10.16 -7.18
CA GLY A 228 4.00 9.00 -7.93
C GLY A 228 4.92 9.35 -9.10
N THR A 229 5.08 8.40 -10.02
CA THR A 229 5.98 8.51 -11.16
C THR A 229 5.34 8.00 -12.44
N ARG A 230 5.62 8.66 -13.58
CA ARG A 230 5.18 8.21 -14.90
C ARG A 230 5.82 6.89 -15.32
N ALA A 231 6.93 6.50 -14.71
CA ALA A 231 7.61 5.25 -15.02
C ALA A 231 6.78 3.98 -14.71
N THR A 232 5.65 4.13 -14.01
CA THR A 232 4.77 3.01 -13.60
C THR A 232 3.41 3.01 -14.27
N GLU A 233 3.13 3.97 -15.18
CA GLU A 233 1.78 4.16 -15.74
C GLU A 233 1.26 2.97 -16.54
N ASP A 234 2.15 2.13 -17.11
CA ASP A 234 1.81 0.91 -17.85
C ASP A 234 1.87 -0.38 -17.01
N TRP A 235 2.29 -0.31 -15.74
CA TRP A 235 2.59 -1.50 -14.95
C TRP A 235 1.39 -2.42 -14.71
N HIS A 236 0.20 -1.88 -14.67
CA HIS A 236 -1.03 -2.66 -14.55
C HIS A 236 -1.21 -3.63 -15.73
N LEU A 237 -0.83 -3.23 -16.95
CA LEU A 237 -0.81 -4.10 -18.13
C LEU A 237 0.46 -4.94 -18.20
N ARG A 238 1.62 -4.28 -18.09
CA ARG A 238 2.93 -4.89 -18.24
C ARG A 238 3.13 -6.09 -17.31
N PHE A 239 2.63 -6.02 -16.09
CA PHE A 239 2.80 -7.09 -15.10
C PHE A 239 1.53 -7.90 -14.83
N GLY A 240 0.48 -7.74 -15.63
CA GLY A 240 -0.74 -8.54 -15.55
C GLY A 240 -1.51 -8.36 -14.25
N ALA A 241 -1.68 -7.11 -13.81
CA ALA A 241 -2.48 -6.81 -12.65
C ALA A 241 -3.97 -7.07 -12.92
N ARG A 242 -4.68 -7.56 -11.91
CA ARG A 242 -6.14 -7.59 -11.84
C ARG A 242 -6.66 -6.45 -11.01
N VAL A 243 -5.91 -6.12 -9.96
CA VAL A 243 -6.22 -4.99 -9.07
C VAL A 243 -4.94 -4.26 -8.75
N VAL A 244 -5.02 -2.93 -8.69
CA VAL A 244 -4.00 -2.05 -8.13
C VAL A 244 -4.59 -1.35 -6.91
N VAL A 245 -3.92 -1.44 -5.78
CA VAL A 245 -4.33 -0.82 -4.51
C VAL A 245 -3.38 0.32 -4.19
N HIS A 246 -3.93 1.47 -3.82
CA HIS A 246 -3.15 2.62 -3.36
C HIS A 246 -3.89 3.43 -2.29
N GLY A 247 -3.19 4.33 -1.64
CA GLY A 247 -3.68 5.32 -0.70
C GLY A 247 -3.27 6.72 -1.07
N HIS A 248 -2.72 7.47 -0.11
CA HIS A 248 -2.08 8.77 -0.23
C HIS A 248 -3.01 9.95 -0.56
N LEU A 249 -4.01 9.75 -1.40
CA LEU A 249 -4.85 10.84 -1.90
C LEU A 249 -5.99 11.20 -0.95
N HIS A 250 -6.35 10.34 -0.01
CA HIS A 250 -7.52 10.44 0.88
C HIS A 250 -8.83 10.66 0.11
N VAL A 251 -8.91 10.14 -1.12
CA VAL A 251 -10.08 10.24 -2.00
C VAL A 251 -10.55 8.83 -2.39
N ARG A 252 -11.25 8.17 -1.46
CA ARG A 252 -11.71 6.80 -1.65
C ARG A 252 -12.54 6.65 -2.91
N ARG A 253 -12.08 5.80 -3.80
CA ARG A 253 -12.78 5.50 -5.05
C ARG A 253 -12.30 4.20 -5.65
N THR A 254 -13.17 3.61 -6.46
CA THR A 254 -12.82 2.58 -7.44
C THR A 254 -12.74 3.22 -8.82
N ALA A 255 -11.71 2.89 -9.58
CA ALA A 255 -11.58 3.29 -10.98
C ALA A 255 -11.23 2.06 -11.82
N TRP A 256 -11.63 2.08 -13.09
CA TRP A 256 -11.29 1.06 -14.06
C TRP A 256 -10.50 1.69 -15.20
N VAL A 257 -9.33 1.13 -15.48
CA VAL A 257 -8.46 1.56 -16.58
C VAL A 257 -7.98 0.31 -17.28
N ASP A 258 -8.17 0.22 -18.59
CA ASP A 258 -7.76 -0.91 -19.42
C ASP A 258 -8.24 -2.28 -18.89
N GLY A 259 -9.43 -2.33 -18.29
CA GLY A 259 -9.99 -3.55 -17.69
C GLY A 259 -9.37 -3.97 -16.36
N VAL A 260 -8.48 -3.15 -15.78
CA VAL A 260 -7.89 -3.34 -14.46
C VAL A 260 -8.56 -2.43 -13.43
N ARG A 261 -8.86 -2.97 -12.26
CA ARG A 261 -9.47 -2.23 -11.16
C ARG A 261 -8.41 -1.54 -10.31
N PHE A 262 -8.61 -0.26 -10.04
CA PHE A 262 -7.78 0.55 -9.15
C PHE A 262 -8.60 0.95 -7.93
N GLU A 263 -8.08 0.66 -6.74
CA GLU A 263 -8.74 0.92 -5.46
C GLU A 263 -7.92 1.90 -4.62
N GLU A 264 -8.47 3.06 -4.40
CA GLU A 264 -7.99 4.00 -3.39
C GLU A 264 -8.64 3.64 -2.05
N VAL A 265 -7.82 3.31 -1.02
CA VAL A 265 -8.29 2.63 0.19
C VAL A 265 -8.01 3.40 1.49
N SER A 266 -7.74 4.70 1.40
CA SER A 266 -7.41 5.53 2.56
C SER A 266 -8.52 5.53 3.62
N PHE A 267 -8.13 5.42 4.88
CA PHE A 267 -8.97 5.76 6.02
C PHE A 267 -9.02 7.27 6.24
N GLY A 268 -7.87 7.92 6.14
CA GLY A 268 -7.71 9.36 6.16
C GLY A 268 -7.74 9.98 7.56
N TYR A 269 -7.64 11.30 7.59
CA TYR A 269 -7.68 12.06 8.83
C TYR A 269 -9.09 12.07 9.47
N PRO A 270 -9.21 12.28 10.80
CA PRO A 270 -10.53 12.31 11.46
C PRO A 270 -11.54 13.24 10.81
N ARG A 271 -11.10 14.43 10.35
CA ARG A 271 -11.95 15.43 9.67
C ARG A 271 -12.49 15.00 8.31
N GLU A 272 -11.91 13.96 7.69
CA GLU A 272 -12.28 13.47 6.35
C GLU A 272 -13.24 12.30 6.42
N ARG A 273 -13.43 11.75 7.61
CA ARG A 273 -14.30 10.60 7.82
C ARG A 273 -15.78 11.01 7.77
N ARG A 274 -16.59 10.10 7.26
CA ARG A 274 -18.05 10.30 7.24
C ARG A 274 -18.63 10.02 8.64
N PRO A 275 -19.44 10.91 9.19
CA PRO A 275 -20.11 10.68 10.47
C PRO A 275 -20.91 9.37 10.47
N GLY A 276 -20.89 8.65 11.59
CA GLY A 276 -21.63 7.40 11.77
C GLY A 276 -21.03 6.17 11.08
N ARG A 277 -19.88 6.29 10.42
CA ARG A 277 -19.16 5.16 9.83
C ARG A 277 -18.09 4.63 10.79
N SER A 278 -18.03 3.31 10.92
CA SER A 278 -16.95 2.61 11.63
C SER A 278 -15.74 2.38 10.72
N ILE A 279 -14.60 1.96 11.27
CA ILE A 279 -13.43 1.61 10.47
C ILE A 279 -13.73 0.41 9.55
N ASP A 280 -14.64 -0.49 9.94
CA ASP A 280 -15.07 -1.62 9.11
C ASP A 280 -15.73 -1.19 7.79
N ASP A 281 -16.32 0.00 7.74
CA ASP A 281 -16.87 0.57 6.51
C ASP A 281 -15.79 1.12 5.56
N TYR A 282 -14.54 1.24 6.06
CA TYR A 282 -13.39 1.72 5.29
C TYR A 282 -12.45 0.60 4.84
N ILE A 283 -12.58 -0.62 5.35
CA ILE A 283 -11.87 -1.77 4.82
C ILE A 283 -12.44 -2.11 3.44
N ARG A 284 -11.60 -2.19 2.42
CA ARG A 284 -12.01 -2.53 1.05
C ARG A 284 -11.73 -4.00 0.78
N GLN A 285 -12.73 -4.77 0.34
CA GLN A 285 -12.50 -6.11 -0.17
C GLN A 285 -11.85 -6.03 -1.55
N ILE A 286 -10.69 -6.67 -1.67
CA ILE A 286 -9.89 -6.72 -2.90
C ILE A 286 -10.17 -8.02 -3.65
N LEU A 287 -10.11 -9.16 -2.95
CA LEU A 287 -10.40 -10.48 -3.50
C LEU A 287 -11.29 -11.30 -2.54
N PRO A 288 -12.16 -12.18 -3.06
CA PRO A 288 -12.60 -12.20 -4.46
C PRO A 288 -13.20 -10.85 -4.85
N HIS A 289 -13.28 -10.58 -6.16
CA HIS A 289 -13.90 -9.33 -6.62
C HIS A 289 -15.28 -9.18 -5.96
N PRO A 290 -15.55 -8.11 -5.19
CA PRO A 290 -16.92 -7.84 -4.79
C PRO A 290 -17.73 -7.71 -6.07
N GLY A 291 -18.87 -8.41 -6.16
CA GLY A 291 -19.77 -8.27 -7.30
C GLY A 291 -20.10 -6.77 -7.54
N PRO A 292 -20.78 -6.43 -8.65
CA PRO A 292 -21.26 -5.07 -8.84
C PRO A 292 -22.05 -4.65 -7.60
N GLU A 293 -21.72 -3.48 -7.06
CA GLU A 293 -22.48 -2.90 -5.95
C GLU A 293 -23.94 -2.83 -6.39
N ALA A 294 -24.83 -3.49 -5.62
CA ALA A 294 -26.26 -3.53 -5.84
C ALA A 294 -26.88 -2.17 -5.52
#